data_d5fd338084e032adbeccd2d1ecff4898
#
_entry.id   d5fd338084e032adbeccd2d1ecff4898
#
_cell.length_a   1.000
_cell.length_b   1.000
_cell.length_c   1.000
_cell.angle_alpha   90.00
_cell.angle_beta   90.00
_cell.angle_gamma   90.00
#
_symmetry.space_group_name_H-M   'P 1'
#
loop_
_entity.id
_entity.type
_entity.pdbx_description
1 polymer ?
#
loop_
_entity_poly.entity_id
_entity_poly.type
_entity_poly.pdbx_seq_one_letter_code
_entity_poly.pdbx_strand_id
1 'polypeptide(L)'
;MPRYLVMTLRTPQFQTSVIEPHYVFLEHLRQQGQLEMAGPFSDRSGGAYLLRADSLVQARDLAFSDPLHTSGASLVTVYEWNAT
;
A
#
# COMPACT_ATOMS: atom_id res chain seq x y z
N MET A 1 17.02 5.01 -4.91
CA MET A 1 15.82 4.34 -5.47
C MET A 1 14.66 5.30 -5.55
N PRO A 2 13.87 5.26 -6.63
CA PRO A 2 12.65 6.03 -6.68
C PRO A 2 11.67 5.62 -5.58
N ARG A 3 10.86 6.58 -5.17
CA ARG A 3 9.81 6.36 -4.17
C ARG A 3 8.46 6.34 -4.84
N TYR A 4 7.58 5.51 -4.33
CA TYR A 4 6.23 5.35 -4.87
C TYR A 4 5.22 5.46 -3.75
N LEU A 5 4.30 6.40 -3.89
CA LEU A 5 3.22 6.58 -2.92
C LEU A 5 2.06 5.68 -3.31
N VAL A 6 1.66 4.81 -2.40
CA VAL A 6 0.50 3.95 -2.56
C VAL A 6 -0.62 4.49 -1.68
N MET A 7 -1.72 4.87 -2.30
CA MET A 7 -2.91 5.31 -1.57
C MET A 7 -3.96 4.22 -1.60
N THR A 8 -4.55 3.95 -0.44
CA THR A 8 -5.57 2.90 -0.30
C THR A 8 -6.83 3.53 0.28
N LEU A 9 -7.85 3.73 -0.54
CA LEU A 9 -9.12 4.29 -0.11
C LEU A 9 -10.15 3.19 0.04
N ARG A 10 -10.81 3.12 1.21
CA ARG A 10 -11.77 2.06 1.50
C ARG A 10 -12.95 2.13 0.54
N THR A 11 -13.39 0.96 0.08
CA THR A 11 -14.58 0.77 -0.73
C THR A 11 -15.73 0.27 0.14
N PRO A 12 -16.97 0.20 -0.40
CA PRO A 12 -18.07 -0.45 0.32
C PRO A 12 -17.83 -1.92 0.67
N GLN A 13 -16.87 -2.59 0.01
CA GLN A 13 -16.50 -3.97 0.28
C GLN A 13 -15.49 -4.12 1.41
N PHE A 14 -15.04 -3.03 2.02
CA PHE A 14 -14.07 -3.10 3.10
C PHE A 14 -14.64 -3.84 4.30
N GLN A 15 -13.88 -4.82 4.80
CA GLN A 15 -14.18 -5.54 6.03
C GLN A 15 -12.94 -5.54 6.91
N THR A 16 -13.16 -5.46 8.23
CA THR A 16 -12.04 -5.39 9.19
C THR A 16 -11.14 -6.62 9.15
N SER A 17 -11.64 -7.75 8.66
CA SER A 17 -10.86 -8.98 8.53
C SER A 17 -9.67 -8.84 7.58
N VAL A 18 -9.64 -7.81 6.71
CA VAL A 18 -8.54 -7.58 5.79
C VAL A 18 -7.35 -6.89 6.47
N ILE A 19 -7.54 -6.29 7.63
CA ILE A 19 -6.54 -5.45 8.28
C ILE A 19 -5.30 -6.26 8.64
N GLU A 20 -5.47 -7.40 9.30
CA GLU A 20 -4.34 -8.22 9.72
C GLU A 20 -3.53 -8.76 8.53
N PRO A 21 -4.14 -9.37 7.50
CA PRO A 21 -3.38 -9.76 6.30
C PRO A 21 -2.65 -8.59 5.63
N HIS A 22 -3.24 -7.40 5.63
CA HIS A 22 -2.58 -6.21 5.10
C HIS A 22 -1.33 -5.87 5.90
N TYR A 23 -1.38 -5.91 7.23
CA TYR A 23 -0.19 -5.65 8.06
C TYR A 23 0.89 -6.71 7.88
N VAL A 24 0.52 -7.97 7.70
CA VAL A 24 1.49 -9.03 7.39
C VAL A 24 2.18 -8.73 6.06
N PHE A 25 1.43 -8.29 5.06
CA PHE A 25 1.96 -7.88 3.77
C PHE A 25 2.96 -6.71 3.93
N LEU A 26 2.60 -5.68 4.68
CA LEU A 26 3.48 -4.53 4.92
C LEU A 26 4.77 -4.95 5.63
N GLU A 27 4.68 -5.82 6.63
CA GLU A 27 5.85 -6.31 7.35
C GLU A 27 6.80 -7.08 6.42
N HIS A 28 6.25 -7.85 5.49
CA HIS A 28 7.04 -8.56 4.48
C HIS A 28 7.84 -7.58 3.61
N LEU A 29 7.19 -6.50 3.17
CA LEU A 29 7.86 -5.44 2.41
C LEU A 29 8.94 -4.76 3.24
N ARG A 30 8.68 -4.54 4.53
CA ARG A 30 9.65 -3.92 5.43
C ARG A 30 10.90 -4.76 5.58
N GLN A 31 10.74 -6.07 5.73
CA GLN A 31 11.86 -7.00 5.85
C GLN A 31 12.72 -7.02 4.60
N GLN A 32 12.15 -6.75 3.44
CA GLN A 32 12.88 -6.69 2.17
C GLN A 32 13.45 -5.30 1.86
N GLY A 33 13.29 -4.34 2.77
CA GLY A 33 13.79 -2.98 2.58
C GLY A 33 12.98 -2.16 1.59
N GLN A 34 11.78 -2.61 1.24
CA GLN A 34 10.93 -1.96 0.24
C GLN A 34 9.89 -1.03 0.84
N LEU A 35 9.60 -1.14 2.13
CA LEU A 35 8.65 -0.28 2.83
C LEU A 35 9.39 0.77 3.65
N GLU A 36 9.12 2.05 3.38
CA GLU A 36 9.73 3.14 4.12
C GLU A 36 8.85 3.62 5.28
N MET A 37 7.57 3.80 5.03
CA MET A 37 6.59 4.17 6.05
C MET A 37 5.19 3.78 5.60
N ALA A 38 4.27 3.64 6.55
CA ALA A 38 2.89 3.28 6.27
C ALA A 38 2.01 3.72 7.44
N GLY A 39 0.76 4.00 7.16
CA GLY A 39 -0.20 4.31 8.21
C GLY A 39 -1.59 4.61 7.69
N PRO A 40 -2.60 4.51 8.58
CA PRO A 40 -3.96 4.87 8.24
C PRO A 40 -4.15 6.39 8.28
N PHE A 41 -5.15 6.88 7.54
CA PHE A 41 -5.60 8.26 7.69
C PHE A 41 -6.45 8.39 8.96
N SER A 42 -6.36 9.55 9.62
CA SER A 42 -7.06 9.79 10.89
C SER A 42 -8.58 9.70 10.76
N ASP A 43 -9.11 10.03 9.59
CA ASP A 43 -10.56 9.99 9.32
C ASP A 43 -11.06 8.59 8.94
N ARG A 44 -10.18 7.59 8.92
CA ARG A 44 -10.50 6.20 8.58
C ARG A 44 -10.97 6.00 7.14
N SER A 45 -10.72 6.96 6.24
CA SER A 45 -11.06 6.80 4.82
C SER A 45 -10.16 5.80 4.10
N GLY A 46 -9.03 5.49 4.68
CA GLY A 46 -8.02 4.59 4.10
C GLY A 46 -6.67 4.84 4.72
N GLY A 47 -5.64 4.69 3.94
CA GLY A 47 -4.27 4.92 4.38
C GLY A 47 -3.34 5.10 3.20
N ALA A 48 -2.05 5.15 3.50
CA ALA A 48 -1.02 5.25 2.48
C ALA A 48 0.24 4.56 2.96
N TYR A 49 1.07 4.14 2.01
CA TYR A 49 2.41 3.68 2.31
C TYR A 49 3.38 4.08 1.21
N LEU A 50 4.64 4.13 1.57
CA LEU A 50 5.70 4.60 0.71
C LEU A 50 6.63 3.44 0.39
N LEU A 51 6.71 3.09 -0.90
CA LEU A 51 7.52 2.00 -1.40
C LEU A 51 8.81 2.52 -2.02
N ARG A 52 9.86 1.71 -1.90
CA ARG A 52 11.07 1.80 -2.72
C ARG A 52 11.03 0.67 -3.74
N ALA A 53 11.18 1.01 -5.01
CA ALA A 53 11.15 0.03 -6.09
C ALA A 53 12.02 0.52 -7.24
N ASP A 54 12.36 -0.39 -8.15
CA ASP A 54 13.21 -0.05 -9.29
C ASP A 54 12.47 0.68 -10.39
N SER A 55 11.15 0.48 -10.47
CA SER A 55 10.31 1.05 -11.53
C SER A 55 8.87 1.15 -11.06
N LEU A 56 8.08 1.93 -11.79
CA LEU A 56 6.64 2.04 -11.55
C LEU A 56 5.95 0.69 -11.76
N VAL A 57 6.39 -0.10 -12.74
CA VAL A 57 5.83 -1.45 -12.97
C VAL A 57 6.04 -2.33 -11.74
N GLN A 58 7.26 -2.35 -11.19
CA GLN A 58 7.55 -3.11 -9.98
C GLN A 58 6.70 -2.62 -8.80
N ALA A 59 6.61 -1.31 -8.61
CA ALA A 59 5.83 -0.74 -7.53
C ALA A 59 4.34 -1.13 -7.63
N ARG A 60 3.78 -1.11 -8.83
CA ARG A 60 2.40 -1.54 -9.08
C ARG A 60 2.23 -3.03 -8.78
N ASP A 61 3.16 -3.87 -9.24
CA ASP A 61 3.09 -5.31 -8.98
C ASP A 61 3.10 -5.59 -7.48
N LEU A 62 3.94 -4.90 -6.72
CA LEU A 62 3.97 -5.03 -5.26
C LEU A 62 2.65 -4.56 -4.64
N ALA A 63 2.20 -3.35 -4.97
CA ALA A 63 1.02 -2.77 -4.36
C ALA A 63 -0.26 -3.57 -4.68
N PHE A 64 -0.37 -4.09 -5.89
CA PHE A 64 -1.56 -4.85 -6.30
C PHE A 64 -1.57 -6.28 -5.76
N SER A 65 -0.51 -6.72 -5.10
CA SER A 65 -0.52 -7.98 -4.33
C SER A 65 -0.99 -7.79 -2.89
N ASP A 66 -1.21 -6.55 -2.46
CA ASP A 66 -1.76 -6.23 -1.15
C ASP A 66 -3.17 -6.83 -1.00
N PRO A 67 -3.48 -7.51 0.12
CA PRO A 67 -4.85 -7.98 0.38
C PRO A 67 -5.91 -6.89 0.30
N LEU A 68 -5.58 -5.63 0.58
CA LEU A 68 -6.53 -4.52 0.36
C LEU A 68 -6.97 -4.44 -1.09
N HIS A 69 -6.08 -4.71 -2.03
CA HIS A 69 -6.41 -4.70 -3.45
C HIS A 69 -7.06 -6.01 -3.89
N THR A 70 -6.47 -7.14 -3.54
CA THR A 70 -6.92 -8.45 -4.04
C THR A 70 -8.32 -8.81 -3.55
N SER A 71 -8.71 -8.30 -2.38
CA SER A 71 -10.06 -8.53 -1.82
C SER A 71 -11.09 -7.51 -2.29
N GLY A 72 -10.68 -6.46 -2.99
CA GLY A 72 -11.56 -5.34 -3.34
C GLY A 72 -11.88 -4.40 -2.19
N ALA A 73 -11.22 -4.57 -1.03
CA ALA A 73 -11.51 -3.76 0.16
C ALA A 73 -11.14 -2.30 0.00
N SER A 74 -10.16 -2.01 -0.86
CA SER A 74 -9.70 -0.63 -1.10
C SER A 74 -9.42 -0.39 -2.58
N LEU A 75 -9.64 0.85 -2.99
CA LEU A 75 -9.11 1.35 -4.26
C LEU A 75 -7.65 1.69 -4.04
N VAL A 76 -6.76 0.99 -4.74
CA VAL A 76 -5.31 1.14 -4.59
C VAL A 76 -4.76 1.89 -5.79
N THR A 77 -4.08 3.01 -5.53
CA THR A 77 -3.48 3.86 -6.57
C THR A 77 -2.00 4.04 -6.26
N VAL A 78 -1.16 3.97 -7.29
CA VAL A 78 0.29 4.07 -7.14
C VAL A 78 0.79 5.27 -7.94
N TYR A 79 1.56 6.13 -7.26
CA TYR A 79 2.18 7.31 -7.87
C TYR A 79 3.69 7.23 -7.69
N GLU A 80 4.44 7.53 -8.74
CA GLU A 80 5.85 7.85 -8.55
C GLU A 80 5.93 9.23 -7.90
N TRP A 81 6.64 9.34 -6.79
CA TRP A 81 6.66 10.55 -5.98
C TRP A 81 8.08 11.09 -5.86
N ASN A 82 8.29 12.27 -6.42
CA ASN A 82 9.56 12.98 -6.33
C ASN A 82 9.60 13.80 -5.03
N ALA A 83 9.57 13.10 -3.91
CA ALA A 83 9.56 13.74 -2.60
C ALA A 83 10.91 14.41 -2.29
N THR A 84 10.85 15.51 -1.59
CA THR A 84 12.05 16.26 -1.19
C THR A 84 12.28 16.23 0.32
#